data_983e7cfc628fb50ee921e60a8042ee5f
#
_entry.id   983e7cfc628fb50ee921e60a8042ee5f
#
_cell.length_a   1.000
_cell.length_b   1.000
_cell.length_c   1.000
_cell.angle_alpha   90.00
_cell.angle_beta   90.00
_cell.angle_gamma   90.00
#
_symmetry.space_group_name_H-M   'P 1'
#
loop_
_entity.id
_entity.type
_entity.pdbx_description
1 polymer ?
#
loop_
_entity_poly.entity_id
_entity_poly.type
_entity_poly.pdbx_seq_one_letter_code
_entity_poly.pdbx_strand_id
1 'polypeptide(L)'
;VYAELLQGNANLNLLALLVNERAALFKEKINFKLPGGQGFSAHQDAPAFTSFGQRFHVTMMLSIDQGTTDNGCLEIARTSRLDNSLDMNEDLTLSDNAVAGLRWMPVETAPGDLVLFDSYVPHRSAANFSDVSRRVLYATYNRATDGDFRTQYFTEKRRVFPPDVERREGVQYDAGVFNVGNPVAFE
;
A
#
# COMPACT_ATOMS: atom_id res chain seq x y z
N VAL A 1 -6.24 16.96 12.00
CA VAL A 1 -6.88 16.61 10.71
C VAL A 1 -6.63 15.15 10.35
N TYR A 2 -5.38 14.69 10.19
CA TYR A 2 -5.12 13.30 9.77
C TYR A 2 -5.60 12.26 10.79
N ALA A 3 -5.40 12.48 12.09
CA ALA A 3 -5.87 11.55 13.13
C ALA A 3 -7.40 11.40 13.08
N GLU A 4 -8.14 12.48 12.88
CA GLU A 4 -9.59 12.45 12.74
C GLU A 4 -10.03 11.72 11.46
N LEU A 5 -9.34 11.97 10.35
CA LEU A 5 -9.61 11.27 9.09
C LEU A 5 -9.38 9.77 9.24
N LEU A 6 -8.26 9.35 9.84
CA LEU A 6 -7.86 7.95 9.89
C LEU A 6 -8.50 7.16 11.03
N GLN A 7 -8.80 7.79 12.15
CA GLN A 7 -9.31 7.15 13.37
C GLN A 7 -10.63 7.74 13.88
N GLY A 8 -11.23 8.66 13.13
CA GLY A 8 -12.56 9.20 13.43
C GLY A 8 -13.66 8.15 13.25
N ASN A 9 -14.72 8.27 14.03
CA ASN A 9 -15.81 7.29 14.06
C ASN A 9 -16.45 7.03 12.69
N ALA A 10 -16.59 8.05 11.84
CA ALA A 10 -17.20 7.89 10.52
C ALA A 10 -16.40 6.91 9.66
N ASN A 11 -15.07 7.06 9.60
CA ASN A 11 -14.20 6.19 8.83
C ASN A 11 -14.11 4.78 9.44
N LEU A 12 -13.93 4.69 10.76
CA LEU A 12 -13.87 3.37 11.43
C LEU A 12 -15.19 2.60 11.32
N ASN A 13 -16.35 3.26 11.33
CA ASN A 13 -17.65 2.62 11.11
C ASN A 13 -17.78 2.09 9.67
N LEU A 14 -17.33 2.86 8.66
CA LEU A 14 -17.30 2.39 7.28
C LEU A 14 -16.43 1.14 7.14
N LEU A 15 -15.23 1.19 7.70
CA LEU A 15 -14.29 0.05 7.66
C LEU A 15 -14.82 -1.15 8.42
N ALA A 16 -15.50 -0.94 9.55
CA ALA A 16 -16.12 -2.01 10.34
C ALA A 16 -17.15 -2.82 9.52
N LEU A 17 -17.88 -2.19 8.60
CA LEU A 17 -18.79 -2.89 7.68
C LEU A 17 -18.04 -3.85 6.75
N LEU A 18 -16.82 -3.48 6.32
CA LEU A 18 -16.02 -4.29 5.41
C LEU A 18 -15.32 -5.46 6.10
N VAL A 19 -14.82 -5.24 7.31
CA VAL A 19 -14.12 -6.27 8.09
C VAL A 19 -15.06 -7.09 8.98
N ASN A 20 -16.37 -6.71 9.02
CA ASN A 20 -17.43 -7.31 9.84
C ASN A 20 -17.15 -7.29 11.35
N GLU A 21 -16.38 -6.31 11.83
CA GLU A 21 -16.08 -6.04 13.23
C GLU A 21 -15.38 -4.66 13.36
N ARG A 22 -14.93 -4.31 14.57
CA ARG A 22 -14.14 -3.09 14.74
C ARG A 22 -12.83 -3.15 13.95
N ALA A 23 -12.54 -2.08 13.23
CA ALA A 23 -11.27 -1.91 12.53
C ALA A 23 -10.23 -1.22 13.43
N ALA A 24 -8.98 -1.63 13.33
CA ALA A 24 -7.82 -1.01 13.95
C ALA A 24 -6.86 -0.49 12.87
N LEU A 25 -6.34 0.72 13.02
CA LEU A 25 -5.36 1.28 12.09
C LEU A 25 -4.01 0.57 12.29
N PHE A 26 -3.53 -0.10 11.25
CA PHE A 26 -2.25 -0.80 11.26
C PHE A 26 -1.10 0.10 10.83
N LYS A 27 -1.20 0.74 9.68
CA LYS A 27 -0.17 1.64 9.14
C LYS A 27 -0.77 2.69 8.23
N GLU A 28 -0.03 3.77 8.03
CA GLU A 28 -0.35 4.78 7.02
C GLU A 28 0.92 5.33 6.37
N LYS A 29 0.75 5.85 5.14
CA LYS A 29 1.79 6.56 4.39
C LYS A 29 1.17 7.51 3.38
N ILE A 30 1.88 8.59 3.05
CA ILE A 30 1.59 9.39 1.87
C ILE A 30 2.67 9.10 0.84
N ASN A 31 2.25 8.62 -0.33
CA ASN A 31 3.14 8.45 -1.45
C ASN A 31 3.16 9.73 -2.29
N PHE A 32 4.36 10.19 -2.60
CA PHE A 32 4.62 11.27 -3.54
C PHE A 32 5.20 10.65 -4.80
N LYS A 33 4.50 10.79 -5.92
CA LYS A 33 5.01 10.39 -7.23
C LYS A 33 5.31 11.66 -8.02
N LEU A 34 6.57 12.06 -8.01
CA LEU A 34 7.06 13.25 -8.73
C LEU A 34 7.03 13.01 -10.24
N PRO A 35 7.09 14.08 -11.08
CA PRO A 35 7.32 13.95 -12.52
C PRO A 35 8.55 13.06 -12.79
N GLY A 36 8.43 12.09 -13.69
CA GLY A 36 9.45 11.08 -13.96
C GLY A 36 9.63 10.01 -12.87
N GLY A 37 8.90 10.11 -11.75
CA GLY A 37 8.97 9.10 -10.68
C GLY A 37 8.50 7.73 -11.15
N GLN A 38 9.22 6.70 -10.73
CA GLN A 38 8.96 5.31 -11.12
C GLN A 38 7.62 4.79 -10.60
N GLY A 39 7.15 3.70 -11.23
CA GLY A 39 5.97 2.98 -10.80
C GLY A 39 6.24 2.03 -9.63
N PHE A 40 5.21 1.32 -9.20
CA PHE A 40 5.34 0.20 -8.29
C PHE A 40 5.09 -1.10 -9.05
N SER A 41 5.97 -2.07 -8.90
CA SER A 41 5.82 -3.40 -9.46
C SER A 41 4.56 -4.10 -8.93
N ALA A 42 4.02 -5.04 -9.70
CA ALA A 42 2.84 -5.79 -9.30
C ALA A 42 3.10 -6.59 -8.02
N HIS A 43 2.23 -6.44 -7.02
CA HIS A 43 2.34 -7.12 -5.74
C HIS A 43 0.97 -7.26 -5.05
N GLN A 44 0.95 -8.04 -3.99
CA GLN A 44 -0.10 -8.12 -2.99
C GLN A 44 0.49 -7.61 -1.67
N ASP A 45 -0.28 -6.87 -0.90
CA ASP A 45 0.17 -6.35 0.41
C ASP A 45 0.24 -7.44 1.50
N ALA A 46 -0.62 -8.47 1.40
CA ALA A 46 -0.78 -9.48 2.45
C ALA A 46 0.52 -10.18 2.86
N PRO A 47 1.42 -10.60 1.95
CA PRO A 47 2.66 -11.27 2.33
C PRO A 47 3.55 -10.42 3.25
N ALA A 48 3.56 -9.10 3.04
CA ALA A 48 4.31 -8.19 3.89
C ALA A 48 3.67 -8.00 5.28
N PHE A 49 2.34 -8.07 5.38
CA PHE A 49 1.62 -7.74 6.62
C PHE A 49 1.39 -8.94 7.52
N THR A 50 1.21 -10.14 6.95
CA THR A 50 0.97 -11.37 7.71
C THR A 50 2.14 -11.74 8.63
N SER A 51 3.34 -11.22 8.37
CA SER A 51 4.51 -11.38 9.26
C SER A 51 4.29 -10.78 10.66
N PHE A 52 3.32 -9.87 10.81
CA PHE A 52 2.93 -9.28 12.09
C PHE A 52 1.84 -10.08 12.81
N GLY A 53 1.30 -11.15 12.21
CA GLY A 53 0.31 -12.04 12.82
C GLY A 53 -1.13 -11.82 12.38
N GLN A 54 -1.43 -10.69 11.74
CA GLN A 54 -2.77 -10.44 11.18
C GLN A 54 -2.97 -11.22 9.88
N ARG A 55 -4.23 -11.57 9.61
CA ARG A 55 -4.59 -12.38 8.43
C ARG A 55 -5.40 -11.63 7.38
N PHE A 56 -6.04 -10.55 7.79
CA PHE A 56 -6.91 -9.79 6.91
C PHE A 56 -6.71 -8.29 7.10
N HIS A 57 -6.52 -7.59 6.00
CA HIS A 57 -6.36 -6.15 5.99
C HIS A 57 -7.21 -5.53 4.89
N VAL A 58 -7.68 -4.31 5.13
CA VAL A 58 -8.27 -3.42 4.14
C VAL A 58 -7.40 -2.18 4.02
N THR A 59 -6.99 -1.89 2.80
CA THR A 59 -6.29 -0.64 2.49
C THR A 59 -7.28 0.39 1.96
N MET A 60 -7.29 1.55 2.58
CA MET A 60 -7.96 2.76 2.14
C MET A 60 -6.93 3.62 1.39
N MET A 61 -7.20 3.87 0.11
CA MET A 61 -6.47 4.83 -0.71
C MET A 61 -7.33 6.10 -0.83
N LEU A 62 -6.82 7.23 -0.34
CA LEU A 62 -7.43 8.56 -0.52
C LEU A 62 -6.59 9.36 -1.51
N SER A 63 -7.21 9.78 -2.61
CA SER A 63 -6.56 10.66 -3.58
C SER A 63 -6.49 12.10 -3.07
N ILE A 64 -5.27 12.59 -2.85
CA ILE A 64 -5.02 13.99 -2.51
C ILE A 64 -5.01 14.82 -3.80
N ASP A 65 -4.37 14.30 -4.83
CA ASP A 65 -4.34 14.85 -6.16
C ASP A 65 -5.08 13.93 -7.15
N GLN A 66 -5.43 14.45 -8.33
CA GLN A 66 -6.04 13.64 -9.38
C GLN A 66 -5.10 12.51 -9.81
N GLY A 67 -5.64 11.29 -9.88
CA GLY A 67 -4.96 10.12 -10.42
C GLY A 67 -5.42 9.83 -11.84
N THR A 68 -4.49 9.80 -12.79
CA THR A 68 -4.72 9.47 -14.20
C THR A 68 -3.74 8.40 -14.67
N THR A 69 -3.99 7.78 -15.79
CA THR A 69 -3.05 6.86 -16.42
C THR A 69 -1.70 7.51 -16.69
N ASP A 70 -1.68 8.78 -17.10
CA ASP A 70 -0.45 9.51 -17.43
C ASP A 70 0.42 9.81 -16.21
N ASN A 71 -0.20 10.04 -15.03
CA ASN A 71 0.57 10.26 -13.79
C ASN A 71 0.72 9.01 -12.93
N GLY A 72 0.48 7.83 -13.53
CA GLY A 72 0.68 6.53 -12.91
C GLY A 72 -0.31 6.25 -11.77
N CYS A 73 -1.62 6.35 -12.04
CA CYS A 73 -2.66 5.97 -11.09
C CYS A 73 -2.52 4.51 -10.65
N LEU A 74 -3.28 4.13 -9.63
CA LEU A 74 -3.38 2.73 -9.20
C LEU A 74 -3.97 1.88 -10.34
N GLU A 75 -3.38 0.72 -10.58
CA GLU A 75 -3.97 -0.34 -11.38
C GLU A 75 -4.25 -1.54 -10.48
N ILE A 76 -5.46 -2.07 -10.54
CA ILE A 76 -5.84 -3.29 -9.83
C ILE A 76 -6.13 -4.42 -10.80
N ALA A 77 -5.82 -5.64 -10.40
CA ALA A 77 -6.19 -6.81 -11.20
C ALA A 77 -7.66 -7.15 -10.97
N ARG A 78 -8.42 -7.28 -12.07
CA ARG A 78 -9.77 -7.83 -12.01
C ARG A 78 -9.67 -9.33 -11.76
N THR A 79 -9.97 -9.76 -10.55
CA THR A 79 -9.97 -11.16 -10.16
C THR A 79 -11.18 -11.47 -9.29
N SER A 80 -11.53 -12.74 -9.17
CA SER A 80 -12.41 -13.19 -8.09
C SER A 80 -11.68 -12.94 -6.76
N ARG A 81 -12.43 -12.86 -5.66
CA ARG A 81 -11.84 -12.69 -4.33
C ARG A 81 -10.73 -13.72 -4.12
N LEU A 82 -9.54 -13.22 -3.80
CA LEU A 82 -8.39 -14.03 -3.40
C LEU A 82 -8.32 -14.04 -1.88
N ASP A 83 -8.05 -15.20 -1.33
CA ASP A 83 -7.79 -15.42 0.10
C ASP A 83 -6.40 -16.01 0.34
N ASN A 84 -5.60 -16.05 -0.70
CA ASN A 84 -4.24 -16.57 -0.72
C ASN A 84 -3.32 -15.70 -1.58
N SER A 85 -2.03 -15.84 -1.33
CA SER A 85 -0.99 -15.20 -2.14
C SER A 85 -0.83 -15.91 -3.47
N LEU A 86 -0.63 -15.12 -4.52
CA LEU A 86 -0.21 -15.61 -5.84
C LEU A 86 1.29 -15.94 -5.82
N ASP A 87 1.77 -16.58 -6.88
CA ASP A 87 3.19 -16.85 -7.07
C ASP A 87 4.01 -15.54 -7.12
N MET A 88 5.11 -15.50 -6.37
CA MET A 88 5.90 -14.30 -6.16
C MET A 88 7.40 -14.56 -6.16
N ASN A 89 8.14 -13.51 -6.44
CA ASN A 89 9.58 -13.44 -6.34
C ASN A 89 10.05 -13.30 -4.88
N GLU A 90 11.35 -13.38 -4.64
CA GLU A 90 11.95 -13.23 -3.30
C GLU A 90 11.71 -11.83 -2.69
N ASP A 91 11.56 -10.81 -3.52
CA ASP A 91 11.25 -9.43 -3.11
C ASP A 91 9.76 -9.16 -2.85
N LEU A 92 8.95 -10.21 -2.84
CA LEU A 92 7.48 -10.18 -2.67
C LEU A 92 6.72 -9.50 -3.82
N THR A 93 7.36 -9.21 -4.95
CA THR A 93 6.64 -8.85 -6.18
C THR A 93 6.05 -10.09 -6.83
N LEU A 94 4.98 -9.94 -7.60
CA LEU A 94 4.39 -11.07 -8.33
C LEU A 94 5.33 -11.56 -9.42
N SER A 95 5.40 -12.88 -9.60
CA SER A 95 6.15 -13.47 -10.70
C SER A 95 5.56 -13.08 -12.06
N ASP A 96 6.37 -13.13 -13.12
CA ASP A 96 5.93 -12.81 -14.48
C ASP A 96 4.75 -13.70 -14.91
N ASN A 97 4.75 -14.97 -14.51
CA ASN A 97 3.66 -15.90 -14.79
C ASN A 97 2.36 -15.46 -14.10
N ALA A 98 2.43 -15.04 -12.84
CA ALA A 98 1.25 -14.53 -12.13
C ALA A 98 0.73 -13.25 -12.80
N VAL A 99 1.62 -12.31 -13.14
CA VAL A 99 1.27 -11.04 -13.80
C VAL A 99 0.62 -11.26 -15.15
N ALA A 100 1.15 -12.19 -15.98
CA ALA A 100 0.62 -12.48 -17.31
C ALA A 100 -0.81 -13.04 -17.28
N GLY A 101 -1.20 -13.72 -16.22
CA GLY A 101 -2.56 -14.25 -16.03
C GLY A 101 -3.59 -13.24 -15.57
N LEU A 102 -3.19 -12.01 -15.24
CA LEU A 102 -4.07 -10.99 -14.66
C LEU A 102 -4.54 -9.96 -15.70
N ARG A 103 -5.80 -9.55 -15.55
CA ARG A 103 -6.38 -8.43 -16.32
C ARG A 103 -6.34 -7.17 -15.46
N TRP A 104 -5.48 -6.23 -15.83
CA TRP A 104 -5.28 -4.97 -15.14
C TRP A 104 -6.31 -3.91 -15.55
N MET A 105 -6.75 -3.12 -14.57
CA MET A 105 -7.67 -2.01 -14.77
C MET A 105 -7.09 -0.77 -14.07
N PRO A 106 -6.94 0.35 -14.79
CA PRO A 106 -6.59 1.62 -14.17
C PRO A 106 -7.76 2.12 -13.31
N VAL A 107 -7.40 2.69 -12.16
CA VAL A 107 -8.33 3.33 -11.22
C VAL A 107 -8.02 4.82 -11.21
N GLU A 108 -8.61 5.53 -12.16
CA GLU A 108 -8.51 6.99 -12.19
C GLU A 108 -9.39 7.60 -11.10
N THR A 109 -8.92 8.66 -10.47
CA THR A 109 -9.56 9.25 -9.30
C THR A 109 -9.46 10.77 -9.32
N ALA A 110 -10.49 11.43 -8.79
CA ALA A 110 -10.46 12.85 -8.46
C ALA A 110 -9.94 13.07 -7.02
N PRO A 111 -9.47 14.28 -6.68
CA PRO A 111 -9.14 14.62 -5.30
C PRO A 111 -10.34 14.39 -4.35
N GLY A 112 -10.10 13.65 -3.27
CA GLY A 112 -11.13 13.27 -2.30
C GLY A 112 -11.77 11.90 -2.54
N ASP A 113 -11.52 11.25 -3.68
CA ASP A 113 -12.00 9.90 -3.93
C ASP A 113 -11.32 8.89 -3.01
N LEU A 114 -12.13 7.94 -2.52
CA LEU A 114 -11.70 6.80 -1.72
C LEU A 114 -11.80 5.50 -2.52
N VAL A 115 -10.72 4.73 -2.52
CA VAL A 115 -10.69 3.36 -3.02
C VAL A 115 -10.38 2.42 -1.88
N LEU A 116 -11.19 1.40 -1.69
CA LEU A 116 -11.04 0.39 -0.64
C LEU A 116 -10.78 -0.97 -1.29
N PHE A 117 -9.71 -1.62 -0.89
CA PHE A 117 -9.36 -2.96 -1.38
C PHE A 117 -8.69 -3.79 -0.28
N ASP A 118 -8.85 -5.10 -0.34
CA ASP A 118 -8.19 -5.99 0.61
C ASP A 118 -6.74 -6.25 0.23
N SER A 119 -5.96 -6.74 1.18
CA SER A 119 -4.52 -6.93 1.02
C SER A 119 -4.11 -8.05 0.05
N TYR A 120 -5.05 -8.87 -0.40
CA TYR A 120 -4.80 -9.90 -1.42
C TYR A 120 -5.10 -9.43 -2.84
N VAL A 121 -5.67 -8.23 -3.03
CA VAL A 121 -5.89 -7.67 -4.35
C VAL A 121 -4.54 -7.34 -5.00
N PRO A 122 -4.20 -7.98 -6.15
CA PRO A 122 -2.99 -7.63 -6.87
C PRO A 122 -3.10 -6.22 -7.43
N HIS A 123 -2.09 -5.41 -7.19
CA HIS A 123 -2.07 -4.03 -7.63
C HIS A 123 -0.67 -3.59 -8.04
N ARG A 124 -0.61 -2.53 -8.85
CA ARG A 124 0.61 -1.91 -9.35
C ARG A 124 0.35 -0.45 -9.72
N SER A 125 1.37 0.25 -10.16
CA SER A 125 1.19 1.55 -10.81
C SER A 125 2.32 1.81 -11.80
N ALA A 126 2.02 2.50 -12.90
CA ALA A 126 3.03 2.96 -13.86
C ALA A 126 3.86 4.13 -13.30
N ALA A 127 4.92 4.50 -14.02
CA ALA A 127 5.65 5.73 -13.76
C ALA A 127 4.77 6.97 -14.00
N ASN A 128 5.16 8.09 -13.43
CA ASN A 128 4.51 9.38 -13.69
C ASN A 128 5.17 10.03 -14.91
N PHE A 129 4.50 10.00 -16.04
CA PHE A 129 4.95 10.62 -17.28
C PHE A 129 4.45 12.07 -17.46
N SER A 130 3.63 12.55 -16.51
CA SER A 130 3.14 13.92 -16.52
C SER A 130 4.16 14.90 -15.90
N ASP A 131 3.89 16.19 -16.03
CA ASP A 131 4.68 17.28 -15.43
C ASP A 131 4.21 17.69 -14.03
N VAL A 132 3.20 17.00 -13.46
CA VAL A 132 2.66 17.29 -12.14
C VAL A 132 2.91 16.15 -11.14
N SER A 133 3.18 16.52 -9.90
CA SER A 133 3.31 15.55 -8.82
C SER A 133 1.94 14.98 -8.41
N ARG A 134 1.90 13.72 -8.02
CA ARG A 134 0.70 13.08 -7.51
C ARG A 134 0.92 12.57 -6.08
N ARG A 135 0.06 12.98 -5.16
CA ARG A 135 0.06 12.54 -3.75
C ARG A 135 -1.16 11.66 -3.49
N VAL A 136 -0.92 10.58 -2.78
CA VAL A 136 -1.97 9.64 -2.35
C VAL A 136 -1.70 9.20 -0.93
N LEU A 137 -2.73 9.27 -0.07
CA LEU A 137 -2.68 8.72 1.27
C LEU A 137 -3.16 7.26 1.23
N TYR A 138 -2.34 6.35 1.73
CA TYR A 138 -2.70 4.97 2.00
C TYR A 138 -2.79 4.74 3.51
N ALA A 139 -3.88 4.15 3.96
CA ALA A 139 -4.06 3.71 5.33
C ALA A 139 -4.57 2.26 5.33
N THR A 140 -3.88 1.39 6.04
CA THR A 140 -4.22 -0.03 6.12
C THR A 140 -4.77 -0.34 7.50
N TYR A 141 -5.87 -1.08 7.53
CA TYR A 141 -6.59 -1.45 8.74
C TYR A 141 -6.71 -2.98 8.81
N ASN A 142 -6.66 -3.50 10.02
CA ASN A 142 -6.94 -4.88 10.32
C ASN A 142 -8.15 -5.00 11.26
N ARG A 143 -8.60 -6.22 11.50
CA ARG A 143 -9.61 -6.50 12.53
C ARG A 143 -9.03 -6.23 13.90
N ALA A 144 -9.78 -5.54 14.76
CA ALA A 144 -9.32 -5.25 16.12
C ALA A 144 -9.04 -6.52 16.94
N THR A 145 -9.75 -7.61 16.65
CA THR A 145 -9.53 -8.93 17.28
C THR A 145 -8.21 -9.59 16.87
N ASP A 146 -7.65 -9.23 15.71
CA ASP A 146 -6.32 -9.71 15.30
C ASP A 146 -5.18 -9.03 16.09
N GLY A 147 -5.47 -7.93 16.80
CA GLY A 147 -4.52 -7.18 17.63
C GLY A 147 -4.20 -5.79 17.09
N ASP A 148 -3.52 -4.97 17.91
CA ASP A 148 -2.97 -3.67 17.55
C ASP A 148 -1.44 -3.80 17.39
N PHE A 149 -0.98 -3.87 16.16
CA PHE A 149 0.43 -4.03 15.80
C PHE A 149 1.07 -2.75 15.24
N ARG A 150 0.35 -1.61 15.28
CA ARG A 150 0.83 -0.37 14.69
C ARG A 150 2.16 0.10 15.30
N THR A 151 2.25 0.08 16.62
CA THR A 151 3.49 0.47 17.32
C THR A 151 4.64 -0.47 16.96
N GLN A 152 4.40 -1.78 16.94
CA GLN A 152 5.41 -2.77 16.54
C GLN A 152 5.88 -2.52 15.10
N TYR A 153 4.93 -2.35 14.15
CA TYR A 153 5.24 -2.08 12.75
C TYR A 153 6.19 -0.89 12.59
N PHE A 154 5.86 0.26 13.17
CA PHE A 154 6.68 1.46 13.01
C PHE A 154 8.02 1.37 13.77
N THR A 155 8.08 0.66 14.89
CA THR A 155 9.33 0.40 15.63
C THR A 155 10.28 -0.45 14.78
N GLU A 156 9.78 -1.54 14.21
CA GLU A 156 10.59 -2.42 13.35
C GLU A 156 11.00 -1.72 12.06
N LYS A 157 10.06 -1.05 11.40
CA LYS A 157 10.35 -0.27 10.21
C LYS A 157 11.45 0.76 10.45
N ARG A 158 11.35 1.55 11.52
CA ARG A 158 12.34 2.59 11.83
C ARG A 158 13.72 2.01 12.13
N ARG A 159 13.77 0.79 12.68
CA ARG A 159 15.03 0.09 12.97
C ARG A 159 15.73 -0.39 11.72
N VAL A 160 15.02 -0.96 10.73
CA VAL A 160 15.62 -1.60 9.55
C VAL A 160 15.56 -0.73 8.30
N PHE A 161 14.56 0.14 8.19
CA PHE A 161 14.34 1.05 7.07
C PHE A 161 13.89 2.43 7.57
N PRO A 162 14.79 3.19 8.25
CA PRO A 162 14.46 4.51 8.76
C PRO A 162 14.20 5.51 7.62
N PRO A 163 13.50 6.64 7.89
CA PRO A 163 13.36 7.71 6.92
C PRO A 163 14.74 8.28 6.54
N ASP A 164 14.86 8.82 5.33
CA ASP A 164 16.14 9.27 4.74
C ASP A 164 16.91 10.22 5.65
N VAL A 165 16.20 11.11 6.34
CA VAL A 165 16.80 12.09 7.28
C VAL A 165 17.46 11.45 8.51
N GLU A 166 17.21 10.18 8.78
CA GLU A 166 17.78 9.42 9.90
C GLU A 166 18.80 8.38 9.43
N ARG A 167 18.97 8.21 8.11
CA ARG A 167 19.94 7.27 7.56
C ARG A 167 21.35 7.77 7.77
N ARG A 168 22.25 6.83 8.05
CA ARG A 168 23.66 7.10 8.24
C ARG A 168 24.42 6.79 6.96
N GLU A 169 25.35 7.65 6.61
CA GLU A 169 26.24 7.43 5.46
C GLU A 169 27.04 6.13 5.62
N GLY A 170 27.17 5.37 4.54
CA GLY A 170 27.88 4.09 4.52
C GLY A 170 27.13 2.91 5.17
N VAL A 171 25.89 3.10 5.64
CA VAL A 171 25.05 2.02 6.16
C VAL A 171 24.06 1.58 5.09
N GLN A 172 24.10 0.30 4.76
CA GLN A 172 23.12 -0.31 3.87
C GLN A 172 21.88 -0.73 4.65
N TYR A 173 20.71 -0.25 4.24
CA TYR A 173 19.43 -0.54 4.87
C TYR A 173 18.63 -1.50 4.00
N ASP A 174 18.06 -2.52 4.64
CA ASP A 174 17.18 -3.48 3.96
C ASP A 174 15.72 -3.04 4.13
N ALA A 175 15.09 -2.65 3.04
CA ALA A 175 13.68 -2.28 3.05
C ALA A 175 12.75 -3.47 3.30
N GLY A 176 13.14 -4.67 2.88
CA GLY A 176 12.38 -5.90 3.06
C GLY A 176 10.88 -5.72 2.81
N VAL A 177 10.07 -6.17 3.75
CA VAL A 177 8.59 -6.07 3.70
C VAL A 177 8.05 -4.64 3.77
N PHE A 178 8.88 -3.64 4.07
CA PHE A 178 8.44 -2.25 4.26
C PHE A 178 8.38 -1.44 2.96
N ASN A 179 8.87 -1.99 1.84
CA ASN A 179 8.99 -1.28 0.57
C ASN A 179 8.69 -2.14 -0.66
N VAL A 180 7.80 -3.12 -0.52
CA VAL A 180 7.44 -4.06 -1.61
C VAL A 180 6.99 -3.32 -2.86
N GLY A 181 7.46 -3.77 -4.02
CA GLY A 181 7.09 -3.24 -5.32
C GLY A 181 7.69 -1.88 -5.69
N ASN A 182 8.43 -1.23 -4.79
CA ASN A 182 9.09 0.03 -5.10
C ASN A 182 10.42 -0.24 -5.84
N PRO A 183 10.56 0.18 -7.11
CA PRO A 183 11.77 -0.07 -7.90
C PRO A 183 12.92 0.88 -7.57
N VAL A 184 12.70 1.90 -6.73
CA VAL A 184 13.75 2.85 -6.37
C VAL A 184 14.80 2.14 -5.51
N ALA A 185 15.96 1.85 -6.13
CA ALA A 185 17.13 1.46 -5.38
C ALA A 185 17.58 2.66 -4.53
N PHE A 186 17.75 2.44 -3.25
CA PHE A 186 18.36 3.43 -2.37
C PHE A 186 19.87 3.23 -2.47
N GLU A 187 20.56 4.13 -3.21
CA GLU A 187 22.00 4.24 -3.19
C GLU A 187 22.50 4.82 -1.87
#